data_04d344e262a069b9dec4e25690482d4a
#
_entry.id   04d344e262a069b9dec4e25690482d4a
#
_cell.length_a   1.000
_cell.length_b   1.000
_cell.length_c   1.000
_cell.angle_alpha   90.00
_cell.angle_beta   90.00
_cell.angle_gamma   90.00
#
_symmetry.space_group_name_H-M   'P 1'
#
loop_
_entity.id
_entity.type
_entity.pdbx_description
1 polymer ?
#
loop_
_entity_poly.entity_id
_entity_poly.type
_entity_poly.pdbx_seq_one_letter_code
_entity_poly.pdbx_strand_id
1 'polypeptide(L)'
;MASSQPETAPVANLDEAVGFTIPSRHARGRVVRLGPVLDEILSAHDYPAPIARILSEALVMTALLGSLLKEPEGQLTVQAQTEAGIIDLLVCDYRDGELRGYVRFDTERLNELPSHRDLFALFGKGYLAITFDLPMADERYQGIVPLEGGSLAAAAESYFSQSEQVPSLVRLAVDDTGHVAGGILIQHLPEGEEGRERLHTRLDHPEWEHVRTLAETIKANELSNRELPLETLLWRLFHEEEEIRAQTAVPLAKGCRCNFEYVRSVLSRFGEEEQRDMVDSDGFISVDCEFCSRVFPISLSDLNA
;
A
#
# COMPACT_ATOMS: atom_id res chain seq x y z
N MET A 1 -22.25 -46.92 10.70
CA MET A 1 -21.03 -46.19 11.09
C MET A 1 -20.74 -45.22 9.97
N ALA A 2 -21.18 -43.97 10.10
CA ALA A 2 -20.93 -42.93 9.14
C ALA A 2 -19.55 -42.34 9.46
N SER A 3 -18.63 -42.48 8.52
CA SER A 3 -17.29 -41.87 8.58
C SER A 3 -17.44 -40.38 8.34
N SER A 4 -17.34 -39.56 9.40
CA SER A 4 -17.18 -38.11 9.28
C SER A 4 -15.77 -37.85 8.74
N GLN A 5 -15.71 -37.38 7.50
CA GLN A 5 -14.47 -36.80 6.97
C GLN A 5 -14.14 -35.57 7.82
N PRO A 6 -12.86 -35.37 8.18
CA PRO A 6 -12.47 -34.12 8.84
C PRO A 6 -12.75 -32.98 7.87
N GLU A 7 -13.55 -32.04 8.31
CA GLU A 7 -13.77 -30.75 7.66
C GLU A 7 -12.40 -30.05 7.54
N THR A 8 -11.86 -30.01 6.34
CA THR A 8 -10.59 -29.31 6.07
C THR A 8 -10.83 -27.86 6.42
N ALA A 9 -10.07 -27.35 7.41
CA ALA A 9 -10.07 -25.94 7.75
C ALA A 9 -9.91 -25.10 6.46
N PRO A 10 -10.67 -24.01 6.29
CA PRO A 10 -10.55 -23.19 5.10
C PRO A 10 -9.09 -22.70 4.97
N VAL A 11 -8.48 -22.96 3.81
CA VAL A 11 -7.16 -22.43 3.49
C VAL A 11 -7.33 -20.90 3.41
N ALA A 12 -6.54 -20.17 4.19
CA ALA A 12 -6.59 -18.72 4.14
C ALA A 12 -6.17 -18.25 2.73
N ASN A 13 -6.99 -17.41 2.12
CA ASN A 13 -6.61 -16.75 0.88
C ASN A 13 -5.53 -15.72 1.16
N LEU A 14 -4.56 -15.64 0.28
CA LEU A 14 -3.60 -14.54 0.21
C LEU A 14 -4.01 -13.60 -0.93
N ASP A 15 -3.43 -12.42 -0.94
CA ASP A 15 -3.69 -11.39 -1.95
C ASP A 15 -5.15 -10.92 -1.97
N GLU A 16 -5.63 -10.54 -0.78
CA GLU A 16 -6.99 -10.02 -0.63
C GLU A 16 -7.07 -8.87 0.39
N ALA A 17 -8.10 -8.05 0.21
CA ALA A 17 -8.51 -6.99 1.14
C ALA A 17 -9.94 -7.24 1.62
N VAL A 18 -10.15 -7.29 2.93
CA VAL A 18 -11.47 -7.45 3.55
C VAL A 18 -11.86 -6.17 4.26
N GLY A 19 -12.99 -5.58 3.87
CA GLY A 19 -13.59 -4.48 4.59
C GLY A 19 -14.43 -4.98 5.75
N PHE A 20 -14.49 -4.21 6.84
CA PHE A 20 -15.36 -4.51 7.96
C PHE A 20 -15.88 -3.26 8.67
N THR A 21 -16.97 -3.41 9.40
CA THR A 21 -17.55 -2.38 10.27
C THR A 21 -17.95 -2.97 11.61
N ILE A 22 -17.88 -2.15 12.66
CA ILE A 22 -18.39 -2.42 14.01
C ILE A 22 -19.43 -1.32 14.27
N PRO A 23 -20.71 -1.56 13.93
CA PRO A 23 -21.73 -0.51 13.94
C PRO A 23 -21.95 0.09 15.33
N SER A 24 -21.94 -0.74 16.39
CA SER A 24 -22.11 -0.30 17.78
C SER A 24 -21.00 0.65 18.27
N ARG A 25 -19.86 0.71 17.55
CA ARG A 25 -18.68 1.53 17.89
C ARG A 25 -18.38 2.61 16.85
N HIS A 26 -19.26 2.83 15.88
CA HIS A 26 -19.01 3.77 14.79
C HIS A 26 -17.62 3.59 14.14
N ALA A 27 -17.17 2.34 14.03
CA ALA A 27 -15.86 2.01 13.50
C ALA A 27 -15.96 1.26 12.16
N ARG A 28 -15.04 1.58 11.27
CA ARG A 28 -14.80 0.82 10.03
C ARG A 28 -13.35 0.45 9.91
N GLY A 29 -13.07 -0.59 9.16
CA GLY A 29 -11.69 -0.97 8.92
C GLY A 29 -11.48 -1.71 7.61
N ARG A 30 -10.21 -1.96 7.35
CA ARG A 30 -9.70 -2.82 6.27
C ARG A 30 -8.64 -3.72 6.86
N VAL A 31 -8.62 -4.96 6.42
CA VAL A 31 -7.52 -5.89 6.68
C VAL A 31 -7.05 -6.45 5.35
N VAL A 32 -5.73 -6.52 5.18
CA VAL A 32 -5.07 -6.93 3.93
C VAL A 32 -4.01 -7.97 4.24
N ARG A 33 -3.87 -8.94 3.34
CA ARG A 33 -2.73 -9.84 3.32
C ARG A 33 -2.25 -10.03 1.90
N LEU A 34 -0.94 -9.89 1.69
CA LEU A 34 -0.24 -10.09 0.44
C LEU A 34 0.71 -11.29 0.58
N GLY A 35 0.81 -12.10 -0.45
CA GLY A 35 1.69 -13.25 -0.58
C GLY A 35 2.26 -13.34 -2.00
N PRO A 36 1.73 -14.19 -2.90
CA PRO A 36 2.19 -14.29 -4.28
C PRO A 36 2.34 -12.96 -5.02
N VAL A 37 1.39 -12.04 -4.86
CA VAL A 37 1.45 -10.69 -5.46
C VAL A 37 2.66 -9.90 -4.94
N LEU A 38 2.98 -10.06 -3.66
CA LEU A 38 4.17 -9.45 -3.07
C LEU A 38 5.45 -9.98 -3.74
N ASP A 39 5.58 -11.32 -3.84
CA ASP A 39 6.71 -11.97 -4.50
C ASP A 39 6.84 -11.53 -5.97
N GLU A 40 5.73 -11.42 -6.70
CA GLU A 40 5.72 -10.95 -8.08
C GLU A 40 6.19 -9.51 -8.23
N ILE A 41 5.83 -8.61 -7.30
CA ILE A 41 6.26 -7.21 -7.34
C ILE A 41 7.73 -7.10 -6.98
N LEU A 42 8.16 -7.76 -5.89
CA LEU A 42 9.54 -7.71 -5.42
C LEU A 42 10.53 -8.33 -6.42
N SER A 43 10.12 -9.39 -7.14
CA SER A 43 10.98 -10.07 -8.13
C SER A 43 11.33 -9.22 -9.35
N ALA A 44 10.70 -8.06 -9.54
CA ALA A 44 11.04 -7.14 -10.63
C ALA A 44 12.44 -6.52 -10.46
N HIS A 45 12.97 -6.51 -9.22
CA HIS A 45 14.25 -5.92 -8.87
C HIS A 45 14.99 -6.80 -7.87
N ASP A 46 16.31 -6.68 -7.80
CA ASP A 46 17.14 -7.39 -6.82
C ASP A 46 17.25 -6.54 -5.53
N TYR A 47 16.17 -6.50 -4.75
CA TYR A 47 16.13 -5.71 -3.54
C TYR A 47 16.84 -6.41 -2.36
N PRO A 48 17.77 -5.73 -1.66
CA PRO A 48 18.25 -6.19 -0.36
C PRO A 48 17.11 -6.29 0.66
N ALA A 49 17.18 -7.25 1.58
CA ALA A 49 16.11 -7.55 2.54
C ALA A 49 15.52 -6.32 3.27
N PRO A 50 16.30 -5.31 3.73
CA PRO A 50 15.72 -4.12 4.36
C PRO A 50 14.85 -3.28 3.41
N ILE A 51 15.25 -3.21 2.14
CA ILE A 51 14.52 -2.47 1.09
C ILE A 51 13.25 -3.23 0.70
N ALA A 52 13.37 -4.55 0.49
CA ALA A 52 12.22 -5.41 0.22
C ALA A 52 11.17 -5.30 1.35
N ARG A 53 11.60 -5.32 2.61
CA ARG A 53 10.73 -5.19 3.77
C ARG A 53 9.95 -3.87 3.78
N ILE A 54 10.63 -2.73 3.56
CA ILE A 54 9.96 -1.43 3.56
C ILE A 54 8.99 -1.27 2.39
N LEU A 55 9.34 -1.81 1.22
CA LEU A 55 8.43 -1.84 0.08
C LEU A 55 7.21 -2.72 0.35
N SER A 56 7.38 -3.86 1.03
CA SER A 56 6.28 -4.74 1.44
C SER A 56 5.30 -4.03 2.39
N GLU A 57 5.82 -3.32 3.40
CA GLU A 57 4.99 -2.51 4.31
C GLU A 57 4.24 -1.40 3.55
N ALA A 58 4.91 -0.73 2.61
CA ALA A 58 4.30 0.30 1.78
C ALA A 58 3.20 -0.24 0.84
N LEU A 59 3.39 -1.41 0.25
CA LEU A 59 2.39 -2.09 -0.59
C LEU A 59 1.15 -2.46 0.22
N VAL A 60 1.32 -3.03 1.42
CA VAL A 60 0.20 -3.32 2.33
C VAL A 60 -0.54 -2.04 2.72
N MET A 61 0.19 -0.99 3.11
CA MET A 61 -0.41 0.30 3.43
C MET A 61 -1.20 0.86 2.23
N THR A 62 -0.62 0.78 1.03
CA THR A 62 -1.27 1.23 -0.21
C THR A 62 -2.54 0.43 -0.50
N ALA A 63 -2.54 -0.89 -0.27
CA ALA A 63 -3.73 -1.73 -0.41
C ALA A 63 -4.82 -1.39 0.62
N LEU A 64 -4.43 -1.15 1.89
CA LEU A 64 -5.36 -0.73 2.95
C LEU A 64 -6.05 0.59 2.58
N LEU A 65 -5.30 1.61 2.18
CA LEU A 65 -5.83 2.92 1.83
C LEU A 65 -6.59 2.87 0.50
N GLY A 66 -6.05 2.19 -0.51
CA GLY A 66 -6.63 2.07 -1.84
C GLY A 66 -7.98 1.35 -1.82
N SER A 67 -8.14 0.34 -0.96
CA SER A 67 -9.41 -0.36 -0.79
C SER A 67 -10.52 0.47 -0.13
N LEU A 68 -10.22 1.68 0.35
CA LEU A 68 -11.23 2.66 0.78
C LEU A 68 -11.86 3.43 -0.39
N LEU A 69 -11.22 3.44 -1.57
CA LEU A 69 -11.75 4.09 -2.76
C LEU A 69 -13.10 3.49 -3.15
N LYS A 70 -14.05 4.35 -3.47
CA LYS A 70 -15.40 3.97 -3.91
C LYS A 70 -15.58 4.09 -5.42
N GLU A 71 -14.72 4.88 -6.06
CA GLU A 71 -14.78 5.08 -7.52
C GLU A 71 -14.03 3.94 -8.24
N PRO A 72 -14.65 3.28 -9.23
CA PRO A 72 -14.05 2.15 -9.94
C PRO A 72 -12.74 2.50 -10.65
N GLU A 73 -12.57 3.72 -11.11
CA GLU A 73 -11.36 4.16 -11.81
C GLU A 73 -10.42 5.00 -10.94
N GLY A 74 -10.76 5.16 -9.66
CA GLY A 74 -9.94 5.90 -8.71
C GLY A 74 -8.57 5.26 -8.51
N GLN A 75 -7.54 6.10 -8.43
CA GLN A 75 -6.18 5.68 -8.14
C GLN A 75 -5.72 6.28 -6.83
N LEU A 76 -5.01 5.47 -6.04
CA LEU A 76 -4.22 5.91 -4.91
C LEU A 76 -2.74 5.77 -5.24
N THR A 77 -1.97 6.83 -4.99
CA THR A 77 -0.51 6.80 -5.01
C THR A 77 0.02 7.15 -3.63
N VAL A 78 0.84 6.29 -3.08
CA VAL A 78 1.65 6.52 -1.88
C VAL A 78 3.08 6.76 -2.33
N GLN A 79 3.63 7.91 -1.99
CA GLN A 79 4.99 8.28 -2.34
C GLN A 79 5.75 8.78 -1.12
N ALA A 80 6.88 8.15 -0.81
CA ALA A 80 7.86 8.69 0.13
C ALA A 80 9.05 9.24 -0.63
N GLN A 81 9.41 10.49 -0.35
CA GLN A 81 10.55 11.16 -0.94
C GLN A 81 11.41 11.78 0.15
N THR A 82 12.71 11.68 0.00
CA THR A 82 13.63 12.14 1.03
C THR A 82 14.73 13.03 0.49
N GLU A 83 15.25 13.88 1.38
CA GLU A 83 16.44 14.66 1.14
C GLU A 83 17.63 13.95 1.83
N ALA A 84 18.62 13.54 1.04
CA ALA A 84 19.83 12.86 1.54
C ALA A 84 19.57 11.58 2.36
N GLY A 85 18.43 10.90 2.17
CA GLY A 85 18.18 9.54 2.68
C GLY A 85 18.97 8.48 1.89
N ILE A 86 18.94 7.24 2.35
CA ILE A 86 19.39 6.09 1.57
C ILE A 86 18.33 5.72 0.53
N ILE A 87 17.07 5.74 0.93
CA ILE A 87 15.94 5.66 0.02
C ILE A 87 15.66 7.07 -0.50
N ASP A 88 15.89 7.31 -1.78
CA ASP A 88 15.56 8.58 -2.42
C ASP A 88 14.07 8.69 -2.70
N LEU A 89 13.47 7.59 -3.16
CA LEU A 89 12.09 7.54 -3.60
C LEU A 89 11.51 6.14 -3.38
N LEU A 90 10.34 6.09 -2.78
CA LEU A 90 9.47 4.92 -2.72
C LEU A 90 8.12 5.32 -3.31
N VAL A 91 7.61 4.53 -4.25
CA VAL A 91 6.28 4.76 -4.85
C VAL A 91 5.51 3.47 -4.89
N CYS A 92 4.26 3.52 -4.43
CA CYS A 92 3.30 2.43 -4.55
C CYS A 92 1.98 2.99 -5.09
N ASP A 93 1.36 2.28 -6.04
CA ASP A 93 0.06 2.61 -6.60
C ASP A 93 -0.93 1.49 -6.34
N TYR A 94 -2.18 1.88 -6.10
CA TYR A 94 -3.35 1.02 -6.12
C TYR A 94 -4.38 1.56 -7.11
N ARG A 95 -4.98 0.67 -7.91
CA ARG A 95 -6.13 0.97 -8.75
C ARG A 95 -6.94 -0.30 -8.98
N ASP A 96 -8.20 -0.32 -8.56
CA ASP A 96 -9.15 -1.41 -8.80
C ASP A 96 -8.60 -2.82 -8.44
N GLY A 97 -7.99 -2.94 -7.26
CA GLY A 97 -7.36 -4.19 -6.79
C GLY A 97 -5.96 -4.44 -7.32
N GLU A 98 -5.48 -3.67 -8.29
CA GLU A 98 -4.14 -3.80 -8.83
C GLU A 98 -3.11 -2.97 -8.04
N LEU A 99 -2.01 -3.62 -7.69
CA LEU A 99 -0.88 -3.04 -6.95
C LEU A 99 0.39 -3.02 -7.81
N ARG A 100 1.19 -1.98 -7.64
CA ARG A 100 2.57 -1.91 -8.10
C ARG A 100 3.38 -1.03 -7.17
N GLY A 101 4.66 -1.25 -7.11
CA GLY A 101 5.54 -0.41 -6.30
C GLY A 101 7.00 -0.59 -6.67
N TYR A 102 7.80 0.42 -6.38
CA TYR A 102 9.26 0.35 -6.50
C TYR A 102 9.95 1.28 -5.52
N VAL A 103 11.23 1.01 -5.28
CA VAL A 103 12.11 1.81 -4.41
C VAL A 103 13.39 2.12 -5.16
N ARG A 104 13.77 3.40 -5.16
CA ARG A 104 15.10 3.84 -5.56
C ARG A 104 15.93 4.15 -4.33
N PHE A 105 17.10 3.58 -4.24
CA PHE A 105 17.97 3.65 -3.07
C PHE A 105 19.45 3.63 -3.46
N ASP A 106 20.29 4.14 -2.55
CA ASP A 106 21.74 4.14 -2.66
C ASP A 106 22.32 2.85 -2.03
N THR A 107 22.84 1.97 -2.87
CA THR A 107 23.38 0.67 -2.46
C THR A 107 24.65 0.82 -1.62
N GLU A 108 25.52 1.79 -1.94
CA GLU A 108 26.79 1.98 -1.22
C GLU A 108 26.50 2.41 0.22
N ARG A 109 25.67 3.43 0.39
CA ARG A 109 25.25 3.94 1.71
C ARG A 109 24.45 2.90 2.51
N LEU A 110 23.65 2.07 1.84
CA LEU A 110 22.92 1.00 2.50
C LEU A 110 23.87 -0.01 3.16
N ASN A 111 25.00 -0.33 2.50
CA ASN A 111 25.99 -1.28 3.01
C ASN A 111 26.80 -0.74 4.19
N GLU A 112 26.87 0.58 4.36
CA GLU A 112 27.56 1.23 5.48
C GLU A 112 26.74 1.24 6.79
N LEU A 113 25.42 0.97 6.70
CA LEU A 113 24.53 1.00 7.86
C LEU A 113 24.71 -0.23 8.78
N PRO A 114 24.50 -0.04 10.12
CA PRO A 114 24.39 -1.14 11.07
C PRO A 114 23.23 -2.09 10.74
N SER A 115 23.29 -3.32 11.26
CA SER A 115 22.28 -4.37 11.00
C SER A 115 20.90 -4.04 11.58
N HIS A 116 20.80 -3.25 12.65
CA HIS A 116 19.53 -2.75 13.20
C HIS A 116 19.23 -1.37 12.60
N ARG A 117 18.22 -1.32 11.75
CA ARG A 117 17.83 -0.14 10.97
C ARG A 117 16.38 0.21 11.29
N ASP A 118 16.17 1.43 11.74
CA ASP A 118 14.84 2.02 11.81
C ASP A 118 14.49 2.75 10.51
N LEU A 119 13.25 3.22 10.41
CA LEU A 119 12.78 3.97 9.24
C LEU A 119 13.63 5.22 8.98
N PHE A 120 14.06 5.91 10.05
CA PHE A 120 14.90 7.10 9.94
C PHE A 120 16.26 6.84 9.33
N ALA A 121 16.86 5.68 9.62
CA ALA A 121 18.14 5.32 9.03
C ALA A 121 18.04 5.12 7.49
N LEU A 122 16.88 4.73 6.99
CA LEU A 122 16.65 4.54 5.56
C LEU A 122 16.20 5.82 4.85
N PHE A 123 15.25 6.54 5.43
CA PHE A 123 14.66 7.72 4.80
C PHE A 123 15.35 9.04 5.19
N GLY A 124 15.99 9.13 6.35
CA GLY A 124 16.51 10.40 6.85
C GLY A 124 15.37 11.43 7.04
N LYS A 125 15.57 12.64 6.53
CA LYS A 125 14.51 13.66 6.49
C LYS A 125 13.71 13.52 5.21
N GLY A 126 12.40 13.35 5.34
CA GLY A 126 11.54 13.18 4.18
C GLY A 126 10.07 13.40 4.49
N TYR A 127 9.25 13.18 3.49
CA TYR A 127 7.81 13.25 3.60
C TYR A 127 7.13 12.09 2.90
N LEU A 128 5.93 11.78 3.40
CA LEU A 128 4.99 10.85 2.78
C LEU A 128 3.89 11.67 2.13
N ALA A 129 3.71 11.52 0.83
CA ALA A 129 2.60 12.06 0.07
C ALA A 129 1.61 10.95 -0.25
N ILE A 130 0.33 11.16 0.06
CA ILE A 130 -0.77 10.27 -0.29
C ILE A 130 -1.67 11.04 -1.24
N THR A 131 -1.77 10.55 -2.48
CA THR A 131 -2.50 11.20 -3.56
C THR A 131 -3.67 10.33 -3.99
N PHE A 132 -4.86 10.89 -3.97
CA PHE A 132 -6.08 10.34 -4.54
C PHE A 132 -6.35 11.03 -5.86
N ASP A 133 -6.47 10.26 -6.92
CA ASP A 133 -6.86 10.71 -8.25
C ASP A 133 -8.22 10.09 -8.56
N LEU A 134 -9.25 10.94 -8.66
CA LEU A 134 -10.64 10.58 -8.79
C LEU A 134 -11.17 11.09 -10.14
N PRO A 135 -10.96 10.34 -11.24
CA PRO A 135 -11.26 10.80 -12.59
C PRO A 135 -12.74 11.14 -12.83
N MET A 136 -13.66 10.43 -12.16
CA MET A 136 -15.10 10.67 -12.31
C MET A 136 -15.55 11.98 -11.66
N ALA A 137 -14.87 12.41 -10.62
CA ALA A 137 -15.12 13.68 -9.94
C ALA A 137 -14.28 14.83 -10.52
N ASP A 138 -13.35 14.54 -11.44
CA ASP A 138 -12.32 15.48 -11.92
C ASP A 138 -11.55 16.13 -10.76
N GLU A 139 -11.32 15.35 -9.69
CA GLU A 139 -10.68 15.81 -8.47
C GLU A 139 -9.38 15.05 -8.22
N ARG A 140 -8.35 15.81 -7.83
CA ARG A 140 -7.10 15.26 -7.33
C ARG A 140 -6.82 15.85 -5.97
N TYR A 141 -6.75 14.99 -4.97
CA TYR A 141 -6.44 15.37 -3.59
C TYR A 141 -5.10 14.77 -3.16
N GLN A 142 -4.27 15.57 -2.50
CA GLN A 142 -2.99 15.13 -1.97
C GLN A 142 -2.80 15.63 -0.55
N GLY A 143 -2.51 14.72 0.37
CA GLY A 143 -2.03 15.06 1.70
C GLY A 143 -0.54 14.73 1.83
N ILE A 144 0.19 15.60 2.52
CA ILE A 144 1.63 15.45 2.73
C ILE A 144 1.91 15.53 4.23
N VAL A 145 2.63 14.54 4.75
CA VAL A 145 3.05 14.50 6.15
C VAL A 145 4.55 14.21 6.26
N PRO A 146 5.25 14.72 7.27
CA PRO A 146 6.63 14.34 7.52
C PRO A 146 6.74 12.84 7.80
N LEU A 147 7.85 12.22 7.39
CA LEU A 147 8.22 10.86 7.75
C LEU A 147 8.81 10.86 9.17
N GLU A 148 7.95 11.10 10.16
CA GLU A 148 8.27 11.11 11.58
C GLU A 148 7.62 9.90 12.27
N GLY A 149 8.12 9.54 13.47
CA GLY A 149 7.52 8.49 14.30
C GLY A 149 8.04 7.07 14.07
N GLY A 150 9.08 6.87 13.27
CA GLY A 150 9.82 5.59 13.17
C GLY A 150 9.16 4.50 12.31
N SER A 151 7.95 4.69 11.73
CA SER A 151 7.31 3.71 10.86
C SER A 151 6.37 4.33 9.83
N LEU A 152 6.14 3.62 8.71
CA LEU A 152 5.13 4.02 7.70
C LEU A 152 3.71 4.03 8.29
N ALA A 153 3.42 3.13 9.21
CA ALA A 153 2.13 3.11 9.92
C ALA A 153 1.89 4.39 10.70
N ALA A 154 2.89 4.88 11.45
CA ALA A 154 2.81 6.14 12.19
C ALA A 154 2.63 7.35 11.26
N ALA A 155 3.31 7.36 10.10
CA ALA A 155 3.12 8.42 9.11
C ALA A 155 1.70 8.40 8.51
N ALA A 156 1.13 7.22 8.25
CA ALA A 156 -0.25 7.07 7.79
C ALA A 156 -1.26 7.53 8.86
N GLU A 157 -1.06 7.19 10.13
CA GLU A 157 -1.91 7.67 11.26
C GLU A 157 -1.84 9.21 11.37
N SER A 158 -0.65 9.77 11.20
CA SER A 158 -0.43 11.24 11.18
C SER A 158 -1.19 11.91 10.03
N TYR A 159 -1.16 11.29 8.83
CA TYR A 159 -1.93 11.75 7.68
C TYR A 159 -3.43 11.81 7.98
N PHE A 160 -4.02 10.73 8.51
CA PHE A 160 -5.44 10.71 8.84
C PHE A 160 -5.81 11.72 9.92
N SER A 161 -4.95 11.91 10.91
CA SER A 161 -5.17 12.88 11.98
C SER A 161 -5.10 14.32 11.50
N GLN A 162 -4.11 14.67 10.67
CA GLN A 162 -3.84 16.06 10.26
C GLN A 162 -4.65 16.49 9.03
N SER A 163 -4.78 15.60 8.04
CA SER A 163 -5.41 15.92 6.76
C SER A 163 -6.89 15.57 6.71
N GLU A 164 -7.26 14.39 7.23
CA GLU A 164 -8.63 13.88 7.19
C GLU A 164 -9.41 14.14 8.47
N GLN A 165 -8.71 14.43 9.57
CA GLN A 165 -9.29 14.60 10.91
C GLN A 165 -10.11 13.36 11.36
N VAL A 166 -9.67 12.17 10.96
CA VAL A 166 -10.29 10.89 11.30
C VAL A 166 -9.36 10.11 12.23
N PRO A 167 -9.79 9.81 13.47
CA PRO A 167 -9.02 8.94 14.34
C PRO A 167 -8.78 7.59 13.68
N SER A 168 -7.52 7.22 13.51
CA SER A 168 -7.14 6.01 12.77
C SER A 168 -6.04 5.25 13.48
N LEU A 169 -6.08 3.93 13.35
CA LEU A 169 -5.03 3.01 13.77
C LEU A 169 -4.56 2.22 12.56
N VAL A 170 -3.25 2.16 12.34
CA VAL A 170 -2.63 1.37 11.29
C VAL A 170 -1.61 0.42 11.92
N ARG A 171 -1.67 -0.85 11.57
CA ARG A 171 -0.64 -1.84 11.92
C ARG A 171 -0.22 -2.58 10.67
N LEU A 172 1.09 -2.68 10.47
CA LEU A 172 1.72 -3.35 9.33
C LEU A 172 2.68 -4.40 9.85
N ALA A 173 2.80 -5.51 9.13
CA ALA A 173 3.73 -6.57 9.46
C ALA A 173 4.21 -7.28 8.20
N VAL A 174 5.47 -7.71 8.22
CA VAL A 174 6.08 -8.58 7.22
C VAL A 174 6.62 -9.79 7.96
N ASP A 175 6.41 -10.99 7.45
CA ASP A 175 6.94 -12.20 8.08
C ASP A 175 8.48 -12.24 8.01
N ASP A 176 9.08 -13.16 8.76
CA ASP A 176 10.55 -13.25 8.83
C ASP A 176 11.19 -13.68 7.51
N THR A 177 10.43 -14.31 6.62
CA THR A 177 10.88 -14.73 5.30
C THR A 177 10.75 -13.65 4.24
N GLY A 178 9.95 -12.61 4.49
CA GLY A 178 9.65 -11.54 3.54
C GLY A 178 8.65 -11.89 2.45
N HIS A 179 8.01 -13.07 2.52
CA HIS A 179 7.06 -13.58 1.51
C HIS A 179 5.60 -13.32 1.84
N VAL A 180 5.28 -12.93 3.07
CA VAL A 180 3.93 -12.56 3.47
C VAL A 180 3.96 -11.25 4.23
N ALA A 181 3.15 -10.33 3.78
CA ALA A 181 2.93 -9.06 4.47
C ALA A 181 1.44 -8.86 4.72
N GLY A 182 1.10 -8.29 5.86
CA GLY A 182 -0.28 -8.02 6.21
C GLY A 182 -0.44 -6.74 7.01
N GLY A 183 -1.66 -6.23 7.07
CA GLY A 183 -1.95 -5.03 7.82
C GLY A 183 -3.43 -4.85 8.10
N ILE A 184 -3.69 -3.97 9.04
CA ILE A 184 -5.03 -3.53 9.42
C ILE A 184 -5.07 -2.01 9.53
N LEU A 185 -6.13 -1.43 9.00
CA LEU A 185 -6.51 -0.04 9.19
C LEU A 185 -7.87 -0.01 9.85
N ILE A 186 -8.01 0.77 10.93
CA ILE A 186 -9.29 0.99 11.60
C ILE A 186 -9.48 2.49 11.75
N GLN A 187 -10.70 2.97 11.51
CA GLN A 187 -11.08 4.37 11.56
C GLN A 187 -12.36 4.54 12.38
N HIS A 188 -12.38 5.57 13.21
CA HIS A 188 -13.59 5.97 13.90
C HIS A 188 -14.35 7.01 13.08
N LEU A 189 -15.63 6.73 12.86
CA LEU A 189 -16.50 7.60 12.07
C LEU A 189 -17.37 8.47 12.98
N PRO A 190 -17.74 9.69 12.53
CA PRO A 190 -18.71 10.51 13.27
C PRO A 190 -20.05 9.82 13.39
N GLU A 191 -20.75 10.04 14.50
CA GLU A 191 -22.14 9.59 14.67
C GLU A 191 -23.03 10.25 13.59
N GLY A 192 -23.79 9.44 12.86
CA GLY A 192 -24.84 9.92 11.95
C GLY A 192 -24.44 10.10 10.48
N GLU A 193 -23.37 9.49 9.99
CA GLU A 193 -23.06 9.48 8.56
C GLU A 193 -23.94 8.53 7.74
N GLU A 194 -25.17 8.98 7.50
CA GLU A 194 -25.86 8.83 6.23
C GLU A 194 -26.09 10.24 5.64
N GLY A 195 -25.03 10.83 5.06
CA GLY A 195 -25.14 11.96 4.13
C GLY A 195 -25.22 13.37 4.69
N ARG A 196 -24.67 13.70 5.85
CA ARG A 196 -24.58 15.07 6.39
C ARG A 196 -23.16 15.49 6.76
N GLU A 197 -22.93 16.83 6.81
CA GLU A 197 -21.68 17.51 7.09
C GLU A 197 -20.76 16.78 8.07
N ARG A 198 -19.47 16.67 7.70
CA ARG A 198 -18.40 16.07 8.51
C ARG A 198 -18.33 16.76 9.87
N LEU A 199 -18.97 16.21 10.87
CA LEU A 199 -18.74 16.60 12.26
C LEU A 199 -17.39 16.01 12.66
N HIS A 200 -16.50 16.84 13.19
CA HIS A 200 -15.18 16.42 13.64
C HIS A 200 -15.30 15.34 14.70
N THR A 201 -14.71 14.19 14.46
CA THR A 201 -14.67 13.09 15.42
C THR A 201 -13.60 13.41 16.47
N ARG A 202 -13.93 13.32 17.74
CA ARG A 202 -12.98 13.58 18.82
C ARG A 202 -12.04 12.39 18.97
N LEU A 203 -10.73 12.66 19.10
CA LEU A 203 -9.70 11.65 19.32
C LEU A 203 -9.86 10.91 20.66
N ASP A 204 -10.53 11.53 21.63
CA ASP A 204 -10.80 11.04 22.99
C ASP A 204 -12.20 10.43 23.15
N HIS A 205 -12.83 9.98 22.05
CA HIS A 205 -14.15 9.35 22.11
C HIS A 205 -14.06 7.96 22.76
N PRO A 206 -14.88 7.63 23.80
CA PRO A 206 -14.80 6.35 24.51
C PRO A 206 -14.92 5.12 23.63
N GLU A 207 -15.78 5.16 22.59
CA GLU A 207 -15.96 4.07 21.64
C GLU A 207 -14.69 3.86 20.79
N TRP A 208 -14.02 4.93 20.43
CA TRP A 208 -12.73 4.85 19.73
C TRP A 208 -11.64 4.25 20.63
N GLU A 209 -11.53 4.72 21.87
CA GLU A 209 -10.53 4.19 22.79
C GLU A 209 -10.72 2.69 23.03
N HIS A 210 -11.98 2.24 23.13
CA HIS A 210 -12.30 0.83 23.26
C HIS A 210 -11.84 0.01 22.05
N VAL A 211 -12.26 0.39 20.82
CA VAL A 211 -11.88 -0.30 19.58
C VAL A 211 -10.37 -0.27 19.38
N ARG A 212 -9.73 0.87 19.64
CA ARG A 212 -8.28 1.03 19.56
C ARG A 212 -7.56 0.08 20.51
N THR A 213 -8.01 -0.01 21.75
CA THR A 213 -7.41 -0.91 22.77
C THR A 213 -7.47 -2.36 22.34
N LEU A 214 -8.61 -2.83 21.80
CA LEU A 214 -8.74 -4.17 21.26
C LEU A 214 -7.80 -4.39 20.06
N ALA A 215 -7.80 -3.46 19.13
CA ALA A 215 -6.98 -3.55 17.94
C ALA A 215 -5.46 -3.51 18.21
N GLU A 216 -5.03 -2.80 19.25
CA GLU A 216 -3.62 -2.77 19.68
C GLU A 216 -3.11 -4.11 20.22
N THR A 217 -4.01 -5.05 20.54
CA THR A 217 -3.60 -6.40 20.95
C THR A 217 -3.11 -7.28 19.81
N ILE A 218 -3.33 -6.86 18.54
CA ILE A 218 -2.91 -7.62 17.37
C ILE A 218 -1.39 -7.77 17.33
N LYS A 219 -0.94 -8.98 17.02
CA LYS A 219 0.49 -9.27 16.90
C LYS A 219 0.92 -9.27 15.44
N ALA A 220 2.17 -8.87 15.19
CA ALA A 220 2.75 -8.87 13.86
C ALA A 220 2.65 -10.24 13.16
N ASN A 221 2.93 -11.32 13.90
CA ASN A 221 2.84 -12.68 13.38
C ASN A 221 1.40 -13.15 13.08
N GLU A 222 0.36 -12.49 13.59
CA GLU A 222 -1.04 -12.78 13.22
C GLU A 222 -1.40 -12.09 11.90
N LEU A 223 -0.93 -10.85 11.71
CA LEU A 223 -1.12 -10.12 10.47
C LEU A 223 -0.47 -10.82 9.27
N SER A 224 0.74 -11.34 9.43
CA SER A 224 1.48 -12.02 8.37
C SER A 224 1.33 -13.56 8.37
N ASN A 225 0.38 -14.12 9.14
CA ASN A 225 0.15 -15.56 9.19
C ASN A 225 -0.66 -16.05 7.99
N ARG A 226 -0.01 -16.77 7.06
CA ARG A 226 -0.65 -17.32 5.86
C ARG A 226 -1.75 -18.35 6.12
N GLU A 227 -1.80 -18.93 7.31
CA GLU A 227 -2.78 -19.98 7.66
C GLU A 227 -4.01 -19.44 8.41
N LEU A 228 -3.94 -18.17 8.87
CA LEU A 228 -5.03 -17.54 9.62
C LEU A 228 -5.94 -16.74 8.68
N PRO A 229 -7.19 -17.17 8.41
CA PRO A 229 -8.14 -16.40 7.61
C PRO A 229 -8.36 -15.00 8.19
N LEU A 230 -8.53 -13.98 7.33
CA LEU A 230 -8.70 -12.58 7.75
C LEU A 230 -9.95 -12.39 8.59
N GLU A 231 -11.04 -13.10 8.28
CA GLU A 231 -12.27 -13.06 9.08
C GLU A 231 -12.06 -13.65 10.48
N THR A 232 -11.24 -14.72 10.59
CA THR A 232 -10.88 -15.30 11.89
C THR A 232 -10.05 -14.33 12.70
N LEU A 233 -9.14 -13.59 12.07
CA LEU A 233 -8.37 -12.53 12.72
C LEU A 233 -9.28 -11.43 13.27
N LEU A 234 -10.24 -10.95 12.46
CA LEU A 234 -11.22 -9.95 12.88
C LEU A 234 -12.08 -10.46 14.03
N TRP A 235 -12.53 -11.72 13.97
CA TRP A 235 -13.30 -12.33 15.05
C TRP A 235 -12.48 -12.41 16.35
N ARG A 236 -11.21 -12.76 16.29
CA ARG A 236 -10.35 -12.81 17.50
C ARG A 236 -10.21 -11.45 18.18
N LEU A 237 -10.15 -10.38 17.41
CA LEU A 237 -10.01 -9.02 17.93
C LEU A 237 -11.31 -8.49 18.55
N PHE A 238 -12.46 -8.79 17.91
CA PHE A 238 -13.71 -8.09 18.17
C PHE A 238 -14.87 -9.02 18.52
N HIS A 239 -14.62 -10.29 18.90
CA HIS A 239 -15.70 -11.26 19.20
C HIS A 239 -16.60 -10.88 20.38
N GLU A 240 -16.19 -9.93 21.22
CA GLU A 240 -17.01 -9.40 22.32
C GLU A 240 -17.99 -8.31 21.87
N GLU A 241 -17.84 -7.80 20.62
CA GLU A 241 -18.77 -6.82 20.07
C GLU A 241 -20.07 -7.48 19.62
N GLU A 242 -21.19 -6.72 19.73
CA GLU A 242 -22.51 -7.23 19.36
C GLU A 242 -22.58 -7.67 17.89
N GLU A 243 -21.90 -6.94 17.00
CA GLU A 243 -21.93 -7.21 15.58
C GLU A 243 -20.64 -6.75 14.90
N ILE A 244 -20.07 -7.65 14.10
CA ILE A 244 -18.99 -7.36 13.15
C ILE A 244 -19.51 -7.70 11.77
N ARG A 245 -19.56 -6.72 10.87
CA ARG A 245 -19.96 -6.93 9.45
C ARG A 245 -18.73 -6.97 8.59
N ALA A 246 -18.36 -8.15 8.12
CA ALA A 246 -17.33 -8.32 7.11
C ALA A 246 -17.94 -8.15 5.70
N GLN A 247 -17.21 -7.48 4.83
CA GLN A 247 -17.56 -7.33 3.41
C GLN A 247 -16.91 -8.45 2.61
N THR A 248 -17.41 -8.70 1.41
CA THR A 248 -16.76 -9.61 0.46
C THR A 248 -15.32 -9.18 0.21
N ALA A 249 -14.41 -10.15 0.26
CA ALA A 249 -13.01 -9.90 -0.03
C ALA A 249 -12.83 -9.38 -1.47
N VAL A 250 -11.96 -8.39 -1.61
CA VAL A 250 -11.52 -7.87 -2.90
C VAL A 250 -10.18 -8.54 -3.22
N PRO A 251 -10.08 -9.28 -4.34
CA PRO A 251 -8.81 -9.86 -4.75
C PRO A 251 -7.82 -8.75 -5.13
N LEU A 252 -6.56 -8.99 -4.79
CA LEU A 252 -5.45 -8.10 -5.12
C LEU A 252 -4.55 -8.78 -6.15
N ALA A 253 -4.01 -8.00 -7.08
CA ALA A 253 -3.15 -8.48 -8.14
C ALA A 253 -2.00 -7.50 -8.41
N LYS A 254 -0.90 -8.00 -9.02
CA LYS A 254 0.10 -7.13 -9.59
C LYS A 254 -0.46 -6.47 -10.85
N GLY A 255 -0.41 -5.14 -10.92
CA GLY A 255 -0.87 -4.38 -12.09
C GLY A 255 0.17 -3.37 -12.56
N CYS A 256 0.87 -3.64 -13.66
CA CYS A 256 1.73 -2.66 -14.30
C CYS A 256 1.07 -2.12 -15.57
N ARG A 257 0.93 -0.80 -15.65
CA ARG A 257 0.25 -0.09 -16.75
C ARG A 257 1.21 0.35 -17.86
N CYS A 258 2.48 -0.09 -17.81
CA CYS A 258 3.44 0.20 -18.86
C CYS A 258 3.09 -0.59 -20.13
N ASN A 259 3.12 0.10 -21.24
CA ASN A 259 2.97 -0.50 -22.56
C ASN A 259 3.73 0.33 -23.59
N PHE A 260 3.97 -0.26 -24.77
CA PHE A 260 4.72 0.36 -25.84
C PHE A 260 4.12 1.71 -26.28
N GLU A 261 2.82 1.77 -26.46
CA GLU A 261 2.11 2.98 -26.90
C GLU A 261 2.25 4.14 -25.92
N TYR A 262 2.16 3.84 -24.62
CA TYR A 262 2.37 4.84 -23.58
C TYR A 262 3.80 5.39 -23.62
N VAL A 263 4.82 4.51 -23.67
CA VAL A 263 6.23 4.92 -23.74
C VAL A 263 6.48 5.74 -25.00
N ARG A 264 5.98 5.28 -26.15
CA ARG A 264 6.04 5.99 -27.41
C ARG A 264 5.44 7.40 -27.30
N SER A 265 4.24 7.51 -26.70
CA SER A 265 3.55 8.80 -26.53
C SER A 265 4.32 9.79 -25.65
N VAL A 266 5.05 9.28 -24.65
CA VAL A 266 5.91 10.11 -23.81
C VAL A 266 7.13 10.59 -24.59
N LEU A 267 7.81 9.70 -25.29
CA LEU A 267 9.00 10.03 -26.09
C LEU A 267 8.69 10.99 -27.26
N SER A 268 7.51 10.88 -27.86
CA SER A 268 7.07 11.77 -28.94
C SER A 268 6.89 13.24 -28.50
N ARG A 269 6.94 13.54 -27.20
CA ARG A 269 6.88 14.92 -26.67
C ARG A 269 8.24 15.64 -26.69
N PHE A 270 9.32 14.89 -26.84
CA PHE A 270 10.67 15.44 -26.96
C PHE A 270 10.93 15.90 -28.39
N GLY A 271 11.80 16.89 -28.58
CA GLY A 271 12.20 17.34 -29.87
C GLY A 271 13.03 16.29 -30.61
N GLU A 272 13.05 16.35 -31.96
CA GLU A 272 13.79 15.37 -32.78
C GLU A 272 15.30 15.29 -32.47
N GLU A 273 15.92 16.40 -32.06
CA GLU A 273 17.33 16.43 -31.65
C GLU A 273 17.55 15.69 -30.35
N GLU A 274 16.68 15.92 -29.33
CA GLU A 274 16.71 15.23 -28.06
C GLU A 274 16.46 13.71 -28.25
N GLN A 275 15.51 13.34 -29.12
CA GLN A 275 15.24 11.93 -29.43
C GLN A 275 16.47 11.25 -30.05
N ARG A 276 17.20 11.93 -30.96
CA ARG A 276 18.44 11.39 -31.53
C ARG A 276 19.54 11.20 -30.49
N ASP A 277 19.65 12.13 -29.55
CA ASP A 277 20.63 12.05 -28.44
C ASP A 277 20.35 10.91 -27.46
N MET A 278 19.10 10.45 -27.35
CA MET A 278 18.69 9.31 -26.50
C MET A 278 18.96 7.95 -27.16
N VAL A 279 19.28 7.89 -28.46
CA VAL A 279 19.50 6.63 -29.19
C VAL A 279 20.78 5.98 -28.71
N ASP A 280 20.72 4.70 -28.34
CA ASP A 280 21.85 3.89 -27.97
C ASP A 280 22.66 3.38 -29.17
N SER A 281 23.75 2.62 -28.91
CA SER A 281 24.61 2.05 -29.97
C SER A 281 23.90 1.06 -30.91
N ASP A 282 22.76 0.51 -30.45
CA ASP A 282 21.96 -0.48 -31.19
C ASP A 282 20.87 0.18 -32.07
N GLY A 283 20.75 1.50 -31.97
CA GLY A 283 19.80 2.30 -32.78
C GLY A 283 18.42 2.44 -32.16
N PHE A 284 18.27 2.17 -30.83
CA PHE A 284 17.03 2.28 -30.09
C PHE A 284 17.13 3.28 -28.96
N ILE A 285 16.01 3.83 -28.58
CA ILE A 285 15.80 4.49 -27.29
C ILE A 285 15.26 3.42 -26.33
N SER A 286 16.11 2.94 -25.43
CA SER A 286 15.73 1.90 -24.47
C SER A 286 15.16 2.54 -23.21
N VAL A 287 13.89 2.26 -22.92
CA VAL A 287 13.18 2.78 -21.73
C VAL A 287 12.79 1.63 -20.83
N ASP A 288 13.27 1.68 -19.59
CA ASP A 288 12.94 0.69 -18.57
C ASP A 288 11.73 1.16 -17.75
N CYS A 289 10.83 0.25 -17.45
CA CYS A 289 9.75 0.52 -16.52
C CYS A 289 10.23 0.34 -15.08
N GLU A 290 10.30 1.40 -14.31
CA GLU A 290 10.71 1.37 -12.88
C GLU A 290 9.89 0.40 -12.02
N PHE A 291 8.61 0.13 -12.35
CA PHE A 291 7.76 -0.77 -11.58
C PHE A 291 7.95 -2.26 -11.88
N CYS A 292 8.31 -2.64 -13.09
CA CYS A 292 8.34 -4.05 -13.49
C CYS A 292 9.59 -4.46 -14.27
N SER A 293 10.56 -3.55 -14.42
CA SER A 293 11.84 -3.74 -15.14
C SER A 293 11.69 -4.19 -16.59
N ARG A 294 10.49 -4.03 -17.20
CA ARG A 294 10.31 -4.31 -18.62
C ARG A 294 10.99 -3.25 -19.45
N VAL A 295 11.83 -3.68 -20.37
CA VAL A 295 12.51 -2.82 -21.34
C VAL A 295 11.65 -2.62 -22.59
N PHE A 296 11.54 -1.39 -23.05
CA PHE A 296 10.86 -0.99 -24.29
C PHE A 296 11.88 -0.38 -25.24
N PRO A 297 12.38 -1.13 -26.23
CA PRO A 297 13.21 -0.58 -27.28
C PRO A 297 12.33 0.15 -28.29
N ILE A 298 12.50 1.46 -28.41
CA ILE A 298 11.73 2.34 -29.30
C ILE A 298 12.69 2.86 -30.40
N SER A 299 12.38 2.62 -31.64
CA SER A 299 13.14 3.20 -32.74
C SER A 299 12.65 4.61 -33.08
N LEU A 300 13.50 5.44 -33.71
CA LEU A 300 13.08 6.76 -34.23
C LEU A 300 11.93 6.66 -35.24
N SER A 301 11.84 5.55 -35.99
CA SER A 301 10.74 5.31 -36.91
C SER A 301 9.40 5.07 -36.18
N ASP A 302 9.42 4.50 -35.00
CA ASP A 302 8.20 4.29 -34.17
C ASP A 302 7.63 5.61 -33.62
N LEU A 303 8.49 6.63 -33.44
CA LEU A 303 8.08 7.95 -32.97
C LEU A 303 7.43 8.81 -34.06
N ASN A 304 7.72 8.52 -35.31
CA ASN A 304 7.21 9.25 -36.46
C ASN A 304 6.02 8.57 -37.18
N ALA A 305 5.58 7.43 -36.63
CA ALA A 305 4.42 6.66 -37.11
C ALA A 305 3.16 7.07 -36.33
#